data_3504356c034417b3acb42e95db0a8139
#
_entry.id   3504356c034417b3acb42e95db0a8139
#
_cell.length_a   1.000
_cell.length_b   1.000
_cell.length_c   1.000
_cell.angle_alpha   90.00
_cell.angle_beta   90.00
_cell.angle_gamma   90.00
#
_symmetry.space_group_name_H-M   'P 1'
#
loop_
_entity.id
_entity.type
_entity.pdbx_description
1 polymer ?
#
loop_
_entity_poly.entity_id
_entity_poly.type
_entity_poly.pdbx_seq_one_letter_code
_entity_poly.pdbx_strand_id
1 'polypeptide(L)' 'MRALEARIEAMELQLRQLQEKVSQIAQSGNYMETRRVGEEYASLERDLRALYDQWTQASEKSE' A
#
# COMPACT_ATOMS: atom_id res chain seq x y z
N MET A 1 1.60 -17.51 9.83
CA MET A 1 1.50 -16.06 10.04
C MET A 1 2.62 -15.26 9.40
N ARG A 2 3.80 -15.86 9.27
CA ARG A 2 4.93 -15.16 8.63
C ARG A 2 4.64 -14.73 7.20
N ALA A 3 3.93 -15.55 6.44
CA ALA A 3 3.64 -15.22 5.05
C ALA A 3 2.78 -13.97 4.94
N LEU A 4 1.80 -13.83 5.83
CA LEU A 4 0.92 -12.67 5.82
C LEU A 4 1.65 -11.41 6.28
N GLU A 5 2.49 -11.53 7.30
CA GLU A 5 3.29 -10.41 7.77
C GLU A 5 4.28 -9.95 6.70
N ALA A 6 4.89 -10.89 5.99
CA ALA A 6 5.80 -10.56 4.89
C ALA A 6 5.08 -9.82 3.77
N ARG A 7 3.84 -10.21 3.48
CA ARG A 7 3.04 -9.51 2.47
C ARG A 7 2.72 -8.09 2.90
N ILE A 8 2.36 -7.91 4.17
CA ILE A 8 2.08 -6.58 4.69
C ILE A 8 3.32 -5.69 4.59
N GLU A 9 4.47 -6.21 4.98
CA GLU A 9 5.73 -5.46 4.89
C GLU A 9 6.07 -5.08 3.45
N ALA A 10 5.88 -6.01 2.52
CA ALA A 10 6.16 -5.75 1.12
C ALA A 10 5.24 -4.66 0.57
N MET A 11 3.96 -4.69 0.94
CA MET A 11 3.02 -3.67 0.48
C MET A 11 3.28 -2.32 1.12
N GLU A 12 3.70 -2.31 2.38
CA GLU A 12 4.08 -1.07 3.05
C GLU A 12 5.28 -0.42 2.36
N LEU A 13 6.23 -1.25 1.94
CA LEU A 13 7.39 -0.75 1.20
C LEU A 13 6.97 -0.18 -0.15
N GLN A 14 6.09 -0.86 -0.86
CA GLN A 14 5.57 -0.37 -2.14
C GLN A 14 4.83 0.95 -1.96
N LEU A 15 4.06 1.06 -0.89
CA LEU A 15 3.33 2.29 -0.59
C LEU A 15 4.29 3.46 -0.36
N ARG A 16 5.37 3.21 0.36
CA ARG A 16 6.39 4.22 0.62
C ARG A 16 7.06 4.67 -0.67
N GLN A 17 7.38 3.71 -1.54
CA GLN A 17 7.97 4.02 -2.84
C GLN A 17 7.01 4.83 -3.70
N LEU A 18 5.72 4.51 -3.67
CA LEU A 18 4.71 5.27 -4.40
C LEU A 18 4.56 6.68 -3.86
N GLN A 19 4.66 6.86 -2.55
CA GLN A 19 4.61 8.19 -1.95
C GLN A 19 5.74 9.07 -2.48
N GLU A 20 6.94 8.53 -2.56
CA GLU A 20 8.08 9.25 -3.11
C GLU A 20 7.85 9.58 -4.58
N LYS A 21 7.31 8.64 -5.32
CA LYS A 21 7.02 8.83 -6.73
C LYS A 21 5.97 9.92 -6.96
N VAL A 22 4.92 9.90 -6.15
CA VAL A 22 3.87 10.93 -6.22
C VAL A 22 4.47 12.32 -5.96
N SER A 23 5.33 12.42 -4.96
CA SER A 23 5.98 13.68 -4.63
C SER A 23 6.83 14.20 -5.79
N GLN A 24 7.60 13.32 -6.43
CA GLN A 24 8.44 13.69 -7.57
C GLN A 24 7.61 14.11 -8.77
N ILE A 25 6.56 13.36 -9.07
CA ILE A 25 5.71 13.63 -10.22
C ILE A 25 4.92 14.92 -10.02
N ALA A 26 4.48 15.19 -8.79
CA ALA A 26 3.79 16.44 -8.48
C ALA A 26 4.67 17.64 -8.75
N GLN A 27 5.97 17.52 -8.49
CA GLN A 27 6.91 18.59 -8.78
C GLN A 27 7.11 18.80 -10.28
N SER A 28 6.99 17.74 -11.06
CA SER A 28 7.17 17.83 -12.51
C SER A 28 5.98 18.46 -13.22
N GLY A 29 4.83 18.54 -12.56
CA GLY A 29 3.64 19.14 -13.14
C GLY A 29 2.88 18.25 -14.12
N ASN A 30 3.20 16.98 -14.21
CA ASN A 30 2.50 16.07 -15.10
C ASN A 30 1.22 15.58 -14.45
N TYR A 31 0.11 16.22 -14.82
CA TYR A 31 -1.18 15.92 -14.20
C TYR A 31 -1.64 14.48 -14.43
N MET A 32 -1.46 13.97 -15.65
CA MET A 32 -1.96 12.63 -15.97
C MET A 32 -1.20 11.54 -15.18
N GLU A 33 0.11 11.69 -15.05
CA GLU A 33 0.89 10.74 -14.26
C GLU A 33 0.58 10.87 -12.78
N THR A 34 0.38 12.09 -12.29
CA THR A 34 0.02 12.30 -10.89
C THR A 34 -1.27 11.59 -10.55
N ARG A 35 -2.27 11.70 -11.43
CA ARG A 35 -3.56 11.04 -11.24
C ARG A 35 -3.40 9.52 -11.26
N ARG A 36 -2.63 9.01 -12.20
CA ARG A 36 -2.41 7.56 -12.34
C ARG A 36 -1.75 6.97 -11.12
N VAL A 37 -0.70 7.61 -10.63
CA VAL A 37 0.02 7.14 -9.45
C VAL A 37 -0.85 7.28 -8.21
N GLY A 38 -1.66 8.33 -8.13
CA GLY A 38 -2.61 8.49 -7.04
C GLY A 38 -3.62 7.36 -6.98
N GLU A 39 -4.09 6.90 -8.14
CA GLU A 39 -5.01 5.76 -8.19
C GLU A 39 -4.32 4.47 -7.75
N GLU A 40 -3.07 4.27 -8.16
CA GLU A 40 -2.29 3.11 -7.71
C GLU A 40 -2.08 3.14 -6.21
N TYR A 41 -1.82 4.31 -5.64
CA TYR A 41 -1.64 4.48 -4.21
C TYR A 41 -2.92 4.11 -3.46
N ALA A 42 -4.06 4.60 -3.92
CA ALA A 42 -5.34 4.32 -3.29
C ALA A 42 -5.67 2.82 -3.35
N SER A 43 -5.35 2.17 -4.46
CA SER A 43 -5.57 0.74 -4.62
C SER A 43 -4.69 -0.05 -3.66
N LEU A 44 -3.43 0.33 -3.52
CA LEU A 44 -2.51 -0.33 -2.59
C LEU A 44 -2.93 -0.14 -1.14
N GLU A 45 -3.40 1.05 -0.80
CA GLU A 45 -3.92 1.29 0.56
C GLU A 45 -5.10 0.39 0.88
N ARG A 46 -5.99 0.22 -0.09
CA ARG A 46 -7.16 -0.63 0.09
C ARG A 46 -6.74 -2.08 0.29
N ASP A 47 -5.80 -2.56 -0.53
CA ASP A 47 -5.31 -3.92 -0.42
C ASP A 47 -4.58 -4.14 0.90
N LEU A 48 -3.80 -3.18 1.32
CA LEU A 48 -3.09 -3.26 2.60
C LEU A 48 -4.06 -3.33 3.76
N ARG A 49 -5.12 -2.54 3.71
CA ARG A 49 -6.15 -2.56 4.76
C ARG A 49 -6.80 -3.93 4.84
N ALA A 50 -7.08 -4.54 3.68
CA ALA A 50 -7.66 -5.89 3.64
C ALA A 50 -6.71 -6.91 4.26
N LEU A 51 -5.42 -6.77 4.02
CA LEU A 51 -4.42 -7.65 4.61
C LEU A 51 -4.35 -7.48 6.12
N TYR A 52 -4.43 -6.25 6.61
CA TYR A 52 -4.46 -6.00 8.05
C TYR A 52 -5.69 -6.62 8.70
N ASP A 53 -6.83 -6.54 8.03
CA ASP A 53 -8.05 -7.17 8.52
C ASP A 53 -7.89 -8.68 8.62
N GLN A 54 -7.29 -9.30 7.60
CA GLN A 54 -7.01 -10.73 7.62
C GLN A 54 -6.05 -11.10 8.75
N TRP A 55 -5.03 -10.29 8.95
CA TRP A 55 -4.06 -10.51 10.00
C TRP A 55 -4.71 -10.43 11.39
N THR A 56 -5.56 -9.43 11.59
CA THR A 56 -6.29 -9.25 12.84
C THR A 56 -7.17 -10.45 13.14
N GLN A 57 -7.92 -10.91 12.13
CA GLN A 57 -8.79 -12.07 12.29
C GLN A 57 -8.00 -13.33 12.61
N ALA A 58 -6.89 -13.53 11.92
CA ALA A 58 -6.05 -14.69 12.16
C ALA A 58 -5.44 -14.66 13.56
N SER A 59 -5.03 -13.47 14.02
CA SER A 59 -4.48 -13.32 15.37
C SER A 59 -5.53 -13.63 16.43
N GLU A 60 -6.77 -13.17 16.23
CA GLU A 60 -7.85 -13.44 17.16
C GLU A 60 -8.17 -14.93 17.24
N LYS A 61 -8.14 -15.59 16.08
CA LYS A 61 -8.48 -17.03 16.03
C LYS A 61 -7.39 -17.93 16.61
N SER A 62 -6.16 -17.45 16.62
CA SER A 62 -5.04 -18.27 17.08
C SER A 62 -4.92 -18.29 18.62
N GLU A 63 -5.75 -17.56 19.30
CA GLU A 63 -5.84 -17.65 20.76
C GLU A 63 -6.81 -18.74 21.14
#